data_5760c27f55fd6572d77b97ef2877da69
#
_entry.id   5760c27f55fd6572d77b97ef2877da69
#
_cell.length_a   1.000
_cell.length_b   1.000
_cell.length_c   1.000
_cell.angle_alpha   90.00
_cell.angle_beta   90.00
_cell.angle_gamma   90.00
#
_symmetry.space_group_name_H-M   'P 1'
#
loop_
_entity.id
_entity.type
_entity.pdbx_description
1 polymer ?
#
loop_
_entity_poly.entity_id
_entity_poly.type
_entity_poly.pdbx_seq_one_letter_code
_entity_poly.pdbx_strand_id
1 'polypeptide(L)'
;MKYNILSVLGLFVFAISCGAREGSLQNESVFKDMSSKGKNMEHKVDTATVGGGCFWCTEAQLEQLDGVISVTSGYAGGETKNPTYKEVCSGQSGHAEVIQLTFDPAIITYDEILAAFWQAHDPTQLNRQGNDVGTQYRSVIFYHNVDQKKIAEGYVKKLNDEKAYDQPVVTQVAPLTVFYKGEDYHQDYYNQNSSQGYCQFVIQPKLDKFKKVFKDKLKK
;
A
#
# COMPACT_ATOMS: atom_id res chain seq x y z
N MET A 1 -35.42 11.35 -42.10
CA MET A 1 -36.82 11.30 -41.63
C MET A 1 -36.91 12.01 -40.30
N LYS A 2 -37.64 13.12 -40.30
CA LYS A 2 -37.89 13.97 -39.13
C LYS A 2 -39.09 13.41 -38.37
N TYR A 3 -39.05 13.40 -37.05
CA TYR A 3 -40.24 13.51 -36.21
C TYR A 3 -39.97 14.36 -34.98
N ASN A 4 -40.62 15.53 -34.98
CA ASN A 4 -40.93 16.39 -33.83
C ASN A 4 -42.22 15.91 -33.19
N ILE A 5 -42.30 15.93 -31.84
CA ILE A 5 -43.56 16.06 -31.07
C ILE A 5 -43.21 16.79 -29.77
N LEU A 6 -43.46 18.00 -29.69
CA LEU A 6 -44.47 18.84 -29.03
C LEU A 6 -44.80 18.53 -27.55
N SER A 7 -44.49 19.53 -26.79
CA SER A 7 -44.90 20.02 -25.47
C SER A 7 -46.35 19.75 -25.03
N VAL A 8 -46.50 19.47 -23.71
CA VAL A 8 -47.70 19.83 -22.94
C VAL A 8 -47.31 20.49 -21.63
N LEU A 9 -47.66 21.74 -21.52
CA LEU A 9 -47.61 22.60 -20.34
C LEU A 9 -48.87 22.33 -19.50
N GLY A 10 -48.70 21.97 -18.23
CA GLY A 10 -49.77 21.84 -17.27
C GLY A 10 -49.53 22.74 -16.05
N LEU A 11 -50.13 23.91 -16.07
CA LEU A 11 -50.18 24.83 -14.92
C LEU A 11 -51.16 24.28 -13.89
N PHE A 12 -50.73 24.07 -12.66
CA PHE A 12 -51.63 23.97 -11.50
C PHE A 12 -51.32 25.07 -10.49
N VAL A 13 -52.24 26.04 -10.47
CA VAL A 13 -52.35 27.06 -9.41
C VAL A 13 -53.11 26.42 -8.25
N PHE A 14 -52.55 26.39 -7.05
CA PHE A 14 -53.30 26.19 -5.83
C PHE A 14 -53.06 27.30 -4.82
N ALA A 15 -54.15 27.77 -4.31
CA ALA A 15 -54.35 28.97 -3.52
C ALA A 15 -53.72 28.85 -2.10
N ILE A 16 -53.29 30.02 -1.65
CA ILE A 16 -52.85 30.32 -0.29
C ILE A 16 -54.07 30.30 0.65
N SER A 17 -53.98 29.48 1.71
CA SER A 17 -54.83 29.66 2.90
C SER A 17 -53.93 29.89 4.11
N CYS A 18 -54.00 31.11 4.65
CA CYS A 18 -53.47 31.49 5.94
C CYS A 18 -54.20 30.79 7.05
N GLY A 19 -53.48 30.06 7.92
CA GLY A 19 -53.98 29.55 9.19
C GLY A 19 -52.84 29.55 10.17
N ALA A 20 -52.73 30.64 10.94
CA ALA A 20 -51.83 30.70 12.08
C ALA A 20 -52.29 29.71 13.15
N ARG A 21 -51.38 28.84 13.59
CA ARG A 21 -51.53 28.09 14.86
C ARG A 21 -50.15 28.02 15.54
N GLU A 22 -50.10 28.75 16.64
CA GLU A 22 -49.07 28.63 17.65
C GLU A 22 -48.99 27.17 18.13
N GLY A 23 -47.81 26.61 18.11
CA GLY A 23 -47.45 25.28 18.60
C GLY A 23 -46.01 25.29 19.03
N SER A 24 -45.80 25.67 20.25
CA SER A 24 -44.61 25.81 21.06
C SER A 24 -43.72 24.57 21.07
N LEU A 25 -42.41 24.81 21.06
CA LEU A 25 -41.39 24.16 21.95
C LEU A 25 -41.40 22.62 22.08
N GLN A 26 -41.02 21.89 21.02
CA GLN A 26 -40.61 20.50 21.17
C GLN A 26 -39.55 20.06 20.13
N ASN A 27 -38.83 20.96 19.43
CA ASN A 27 -37.86 20.59 18.41
C ASN A 27 -36.39 20.80 18.83
N GLU A 28 -36.07 21.32 20.02
CA GLU A 28 -34.67 21.50 20.44
C GLU A 28 -34.00 20.22 20.94
N SER A 29 -34.74 19.22 21.42
CA SER A 29 -34.17 17.97 21.91
C SER A 29 -33.73 17.02 20.76
N VAL A 30 -34.40 17.07 19.63
CA VAL A 30 -34.08 16.19 18.48
C VAL A 30 -32.81 16.65 17.75
N PHE A 31 -32.56 17.97 17.70
CA PHE A 31 -31.32 18.49 17.08
C PHE A 31 -30.08 18.33 17.98
N LYS A 32 -30.27 18.22 19.29
CA LYS A 32 -29.17 18.01 20.23
C LYS A 32 -28.66 16.57 20.22
N ASP A 33 -29.52 15.61 19.91
CA ASP A 33 -29.16 14.18 19.82
C ASP A 33 -28.47 13.81 18.48
N MET A 34 -28.66 14.61 17.43
CA MET A 34 -27.97 14.43 16.14
C MET A 34 -26.55 15.01 16.13
N SER A 35 -26.22 15.93 17.06
CA SER A 35 -24.89 16.54 17.17
C SER A 35 -23.88 15.68 17.96
N SER A 36 -24.33 14.65 18.68
CA SER A 36 -23.45 13.79 19.48
C SER A 36 -23.10 12.45 18.84
N LYS A 37 -23.60 12.15 17.65
CA LYS A 37 -23.12 11.05 16.80
C LYS A 37 -22.14 11.55 15.72
N GLY A 38 -21.16 12.33 16.11
CA GLY A 38 -19.88 12.36 15.43
C GLY A 38 -19.30 10.95 15.57
N LYS A 39 -19.63 10.04 14.65
CA LYS A 39 -18.85 8.83 14.45
C LYS A 39 -17.41 9.29 14.30
N ASN A 40 -16.61 9.07 15.34
CA ASN A 40 -15.17 8.90 15.17
C ASN A 40 -15.06 7.80 14.10
N MET A 41 -14.88 8.17 12.84
CA MET A 41 -14.38 7.25 11.84
C MET A 41 -12.93 7.02 12.27
N GLU A 42 -12.70 6.01 13.13
CA GLU A 42 -11.38 5.42 13.25
C GLU A 42 -10.95 5.12 11.81
N HIS A 43 -10.02 5.91 11.30
CA HIS A 43 -9.35 5.60 10.05
C HIS A 43 -8.73 4.22 10.24
N LYS A 44 -9.35 3.21 9.66
CA LYS A 44 -8.86 1.84 9.74
C LYS A 44 -7.54 1.82 8.97
N VAL A 45 -6.45 1.81 9.68
CA VAL A 45 -5.11 1.64 9.11
C VAL A 45 -4.88 0.15 8.96
N ASP A 46 -4.32 -0.28 7.84
CA ASP A 46 -3.87 -1.66 7.62
C ASP A 46 -2.35 -1.67 7.37
N THR A 47 -1.75 -2.86 7.39
CA THR A 47 -0.30 -3.04 7.33
C THR A 47 0.06 -4.10 6.29
N ALA A 48 1.14 -3.86 5.52
CA ALA A 48 1.74 -4.84 4.62
C ALA A 48 3.23 -4.97 4.89
N THR A 49 3.79 -6.18 4.72
CA THR A 49 5.23 -6.43 4.90
C THR A 49 5.76 -7.20 3.69
N VAL A 50 6.69 -6.59 2.94
CA VAL A 50 7.22 -7.13 1.70
C VAL A 50 8.72 -6.89 1.57
N GLY A 51 9.42 -7.79 0.88
CA GLY A 51 10.84 -7.69 0.56
C GLY A 51 11.11 -8.09 -0.89
N GLY A 52 11.89 -7.29 -1.61
CA GLY A 52 12.20 -7.50 -3.02
C GLY A 52 13.56 -6.93 -3.39
N GLY A 53 14.62 -7.43 -2.77
CA GLY A 53 15.98 -6.89 -2.86
C GLY A 53 16.30 -5.91 -1.72
N CYS A 54 17.19 -4.97 -1.97
CA CYS A 54 17.56 -3.94 -1.01
C CYS A 54 16.32 -3.12 -0.56
N PHE A 55 16.08 -3.07 0.75
CA PHE A 55 14.92 -2.37 1.32
C PHE A 55 14.90 -0.87 1.03
N TRP A 56 16.03 -0.19 0.87
CA TRP A 56 16.08 1.21 0.44
C TRP A 56 15.41 1.46 -0.92
N CYS A 57 15.55 0.48 -1.86
CA CYS A 57 14.87 0.56 -3.16
C CYS A 57 13.37 0.42 -3.02
N THR A 58 12.92 -0.56 -2.25
CA THR A 58 11.50 -0.87 -2.06
C THR A 58 10.82 0.22 -1.24
N GLU A 59 11.48 0.76 -0.20
CA GLU A 59 11.04 1.92 0.58
C GLU A 59 10.82 3.13 -0.33
N ALA A 60 11.86 3.58 -1.05
CA ALA A 60 11.81 4.75 -1.92
C ALA A 60 10.70 4.68 -2.98
N GLN A 61 10.34 3.48 -3.44
CA GLN A 61 9.28 3.29 -4.43
C GLN A 61 7.90 3.29 -3.79
N LEU A 62 7.65 2.44 -2.78
CA LEU A 62 6.31 2.24 -2.24
C LEU A 62 5.84 3.40 -1.36
N GLU A 63 6.74 4.17 -0.75
CA GLU A 63 6.38 5.39 -0.01
C GLU A 63 5.74 6.48 -0.88
N GLN A 64 5.95 6.44 -2.20
CA GLN A 64 5.38 7.43 -3.13
C GLN A 64 3.88 7.25 -3.36
N LEU A 65 3.32 6.08 -3.03
CA LEU A 65 1.92 5.77 -3.30
C LEU A 65 0.98 6.57 -2.40
N ASP A 66 -0.05 7.16 -3.00
CA ASP A 66 -1.12 7.81 -2.25
C ASP A 66 -1.86 6.78 -1.39
N GLY A 67 -2.21 7.15 -0.16
CA GLY A 67 -2.77 6.23 0.83
C GLY A 67 -1.73 5.47 1.67
N VAL A 68 -0.46 5.41 1.27
CA VAL A 68 0.63 4.91 2.14
C VAL A 68 0.96 5.97 3.19
N ILE A 69 0.78 5.64 4.46
CA ILE A 69 0.95 6.55 5.60
C ILE A 69 2.41 6.59 6.04
N SER A 70 3.01 5.42 6.22
CA SER A 70 4.42 5.29 6.62
C SER A 70 5.04 4.02 6.04
N VAL A 71 6.36 4.05 5.87
CA VAL A 71 7.17 2.90 5.50
C VAL A 71 8.31 2.79 6.50
N THR A 72 8.60 1.58 6.96
CA THR A 72 9.69 1.29 7.89
C THR A 72 10.53 0.16 7.32
N SER A 73 11.80 0.41 7.07
CA SER A 73 12.78 -0.59 6.66
C SER A 73 13.18 -1.47 7.84
N GLY A 74 13.31 -2.78 7.62
CA GLY A 74 13.63 -3.72 8.68
C GLY A 74 13.87 -5.15 8.21
N TYR A 75 13.74 -6.09 9.13
CA TYR A 75 14.10 -7.49 8.96
C TYR A 75 12.99 -8.42 9.42
N ALA A 76 12.70 -9.47 8.64
CA ALA A 76 11.70 -10.48 9.02
C ALA A 76 12.01 -11.86 8.43
N GLY A 77 11.38 -12.89 8.98
CA GLY A 77 11.38 -14.26 8.44
C GLY A 77 12.61 -15.10 8.79
N GLY A 78 13.50 -14.61 9.65
CA GLY A 78 14.65 -15.35 10.19
C GLY A 78 14.43 -15.78 11.64
N GLU A 79 15.45 -16.42 12.21
CA GLU A 79 15.41 -16.97 13.57
C GLU A 79 16.19 -16.14 14.60
N THR A 80 17.16 -15.34 14.14
CA THR A 80 17.96 -14.48 15.00
C THR A 80 17.08 -13.40 15.64
N LYS A 81 17.08 -13.32 16.97
CA LYS A 81 16.33 -12.30 17.71
C LYS A 81 17.10 -10.98 17.70
N ASN A 82 16.40 -9.88 17.45
CA ASN A 82 16.96 -8.53 17.37
C ASN A 82 18.23 -8.47 16.51
N PRO A 83 18.16 -8.91 15.24
CA PRO A 83 19.33 -8.99 14.39
C PRO A 83 19.87 -7.60 14.10
N THR A 84 21.19 -7.50 14.02
CA THR A 84 21.89 -6.34 13.49
C THR A 84 21.97 -6.44 11.96
N TYR A 85 22.14 -5.31 11.28
CA TYR A 85 22.40 -5.27 9.83
C TYR A 85 23.55 -6.20 9.41
N LYS A 86 24.65 -6.20 10.19
CA LYS A 86 25.80 -7.07 9.91
C LYS A 86 25.44 -8.56 9.94
N GLU A 87 24.62 -8.99 10.90
CA GLU A 87 24.16 -10.39 10.98
C GLU A 87 23.25 -10.74 9.82
N VAL A 88 22.33 -9.82 9.42
CA VAL A 88 21.47 -10.03 8.25
C VAL A 88 22.30 -10.13 6.97
N CYS A 89 23.26 -9.23 6.75
CA CYS A 89 24.15 -9.25 5.59
C CYS A 89 25.06 -10.48 5.53
N SER A 90 25.33 -11.14 6.66
CA SER A 90 26.09 -12.41 6.65
C SER A 90 25.31 -13.57 6.01
N GLY A 91 23.98 -13.42 5.83
CA GLY A 91 23.08 -14.46 5.35
C GLY A 91 22.75 -15.55 6.37
N GLN A 92 23.32 -15.51 7.57
CA GLN A 92 23.17 -16.55 8.60
C GLN A 92 21.98 -16.32 9.52
N SER A 93 21.46 -15.09 9.58
CA SER A 93 20.31 -14.73 10.43
C SER A 93 18.98 -15.34 9.95
N GLY A 94 18.91 -15.74 8.66
CA GLY A 94 17.70 -16.21 8.00
C GLY A 94 16.70 -15.09 7.64
N HIS A 95 16.94 -13.87 8.12
CA HIS A 95 16.07 -12.73 7.82
C HIS A 95 16.20 -12.24 6.37
N ALA A 96 15.10 -11.75 5.82
CA ALA A 96 15.10 -10.90 4.64
C ALA A 96 15.11 -9.42 5.03
N GLU A 97 15.73 -8.59 4.19
CA GLU A 97 15.46 -7.16 4.17
C GLU A 97 14.02 -6.95 3.67
N VAL A 98 13.22 -6.28 4.45
CA VAL A 98 11.82 -6.00 4.15
C VAL A 98 11.46 -4.57 4.51
N ILE A 99 10.39 -4.10 3.94
CA ILE A 99 9.68 -2.92 4.44
C ILE A 99 8.37 -3.36 5.07
N GLN A 100 8.00 -2.70 6.16
CA GLN A 100 6.65 -2.73 6.71
C GLN A 100 6.02 -1.36 6.45
N LEU A 101 4.92 -1.35 5.73
CA LEU A 101 4.19 -0.12 5.43
C LEU A 101 2.81 -0.14 6.10
N THR A 102 2.38 1.03 6.57
CA THR A 102 1.01 1.27 7.00
C THR A 102 0.28 2.07 5.95
N PHE A 103 -0.99 1.77 5.72
CA PHE A 103 -1.78 2.42 4.67
C PHE A 103 -3.24 2.59 5.07
N ASP A 104 -3.90 3.56 4.43
CA ASP A 104 -5.34 3.78 4.53
C ASP A 104 -6.04 2.93 3.46
N PRO A 105 -6.77 1.87 3.85
CA PRO A 105 -7.46 0.99 2.90
C PRO A 105 -8.64 1.67 2.18
N ALA A 106 -9.04 2.88 2.59
CA ALA A 106 -10.03 3.67 1.86
C ALA A 106 -9.44 4.42 0.66
N ILE A 107 -8.10 4.59 0.63
CA ILE A 107 -7.37 5.29 -0.43
C ILE A 107 -6.62 4.30 -1.33
N ILE A 108 -5.90 3.35 -0.74
CA ILE A 108 -5.16 2.31 -1.46
C ILE A 108 -5.42 0.93 -0.83
N THR A 109 -5.73 -0.05 -1.66
CA THR A 109 -5.98 -1.42 -1.19
C THR A 109 -4.68 -2.23 -1.08
N TYR A 110 -4.70 -3.31 -0.29
CA TYR A 110 -3.59 -4.26 -0.23
C TYR A 110 -3.27 -4.87 -1.61
N ASP A 111 -4.29 -5.12 -2.43
CA ASP A 111 -4.15 -5.60 -3.81
C ASP A 111 -3.33 -4.62 -4.67
N GLU A 112 -3.65 -3.31 -4.60
CA GLU A 112 -2.91 -2.28 -5.32
C GLU A 112 -1.47 -2.12 -4.82
N ILE A 113 -1.22 -2.28 -3.52
CA ILE A 113 0.13 -2.31 -2.95
C ILE A 113 0.92 -3.49 -3.51
N LEU A 114 0.32 -4.69 -3.57
CA LEU A 114 1.00 -5.84 -4.18
C LEU A 114 1.20 -5.67 -5.67
N ALA A 115 0.25 -5.08 -6.41
CA ALA A 115 0.44 -4.75 -7.83
C ALA A 115 1.66 -3.83 -8.04
N ALA A 116 1.84 -2.84 -7.16
CA ALA A 116 3.00 -1.97 -7.19
C ALA A 116 4.30 -2.72 -6.79
N PHE A 117 4.25 -3.58 -5.79
CA PHE A 117 5.38 -4.42 -5.37
C PHE A 117 5.89 -5.33 -6.48
N TRP A 118 4.99 -5.98 -7.26
CA TRP A 118 5.37 -6.82 -8.41
C TRP A 118 6.07 -6.03 -9.52
N GLN A 119 5.82 -4.73 -9.64
CA GLN A 119 6.50 -3.86 -10.61
C GLN A 119 7.81 -3.27 -10.08
N ALA A 120 8.00 -3.29 -8.75
CA ALA A 120 9.15 -2.68 -8.10
C ALA A 120 10.44 -3.52 -8.21
N HIS A 121 10.32 -4.84 -8.47
CA HIS A 121 11.43 -5.76 -8.52
C HIS A 121 11.22 -6.90 -9.54
N ASP A 122 12.21 -7.74 -9.74
CA ASP A 122 12.10 -8.98 -10.52
C ASP A 122 11.84 -10.16 -9.56
N PRO A 123 10.62 -10.72 -9.52
CA PRO A 123 10.26 -11.77 -8.58
C PRO A 123 10.76 -13.16 -8.99
N THR A 124 11.52 -13.29 -10.08
CA THR A 124 12.03 -14.57 -10.58
C THR A 124 13.45 -14.88 -10.10
N GLN A 125 14.10 -13.92 -9.42
CA GLN A 125 15.49 -14.06 -8.97
C GLN A 125 15.55 -14.66 -7.58
N LEU A 126 15.96 -15.92 -7.49
CA LEU A 126 16.11 -16.62 -6.23
C LEU A 126 17.29 -16.06 -5.40
N ASN A 127 17.01 -15.61 -4.17
CA ASN A 127 17.99 -15.10 -3.22
C ASN A 127 18.90 -13.99 -3.79
N ARG A 128 18.34 -13.14 -4.63
CA ARG A 128 19.05 -11.97 -5.18
C ARG A 128 18.08 -10.99 -5.81
N GLN A 129 18.57 -9.79 -6.05
CA GLN A 129 17.88 -8.79 -6.89
C GLN A 129 18.92 -7.96 -7.66
N GLY A 130 19.08 -8.24 -8.95
CA GLY A 130 20.12 -7.62 -9.76
C GLY A 130 21.52 -7.96 -9.23
N ASN A 131 22.28 -6.96 -8.81
CA ASN A 131 23.64 -7.12 -8.26
C ASN A 131 23.66 -7.46 -6.76
N ASP A 132 22.55 -7.27 -6.06
CA ASP A 132 22.45 -7.60 -4.64
C ASP A 132 22.23 -9.12 -4.49
N VAL A 133 23.23 -9.84 -3.99
CA VAL A 133 23.23 -11.31 -3.88
C VAL A 133 23.23 -11.73 -2.42
N GLY A 134 22.29 -12.61 -2.05
CA GLY A 134 22.15 -13.16 -0.71
C GLY A 134 20.70 -13.44 -0.35
N THR A 135 20.47 -14.32 0.62
CA THR A 135 19.14 -14.72 1.09
C THR A 135 18.34 -13.55 1.66
N GLN A 136 19.02 -12.52 2.18
CA GLN A 136 18.43 -11.29 2.68
C GLN A 136 17.72 -10.48 1.57
N TYR A 137 18.11 -10.64 0.31
CA TYR A 137 17.53 -9.93 -0.83
C TYR A 137 16.46 -10.74 -1.58
N ARG A 138 15.98 -11.86 -0.99
CA ARG A 138 14.93 -12.68 -1.61
C ARG A 138 13.62 -11.93 -1.76
N SER A 139 12.87 -12.28 -2.80
CA SER A 139 11.50 -11.83 -2.95
C SER A 139 10.60 -12.53 -1.94
N VAL A 140 9.87 -11.77 -1.11
CA VAL A 140 9.04 -12.31 -0.04
C VAL A 140 7.86 -11.40 0.30
N ILE A 141 6.72 -12.01 0.64
CA ILE A 141 5.54 -11.37 1.19
C ILE A 141 5.24 -12.04 2.53
N PHE A 142 5.27 -11.25 3.61
CA PHE A 142 4.85 -11.70 4.93
C PHE A 142 3.43 -11.22 5.20
N TYR A 143 2.46 -12.13 5.15
CA TYR A 143 1.06 -11.79 5.37
C TYR A 143 0.72 -11.66 6.86
N HIS A 144 -0.18 -10.73 7.18
CA HIS A 144 -0.68 -10.45 8.54
C HIS A 144 -1.98 -11.17 8.85
N ASN A 145 -2.72 -11.60 7.81
CA ASN A 145 -4.01 -12.27 7.93
C ASN A 145 -4.30 -13.19 6.73
N VAL A 146 -5.40 -13.95 6.83
CA VAL A 146 -5.79 -14.95 5.82
C VAL A 146 -6.16 -14.32 4.48
N ASP A 147 -6.72 -13.10 4.49
CA ASP A 147 -7.12 -12.43 3.25
C ASP A 147 -5.90 -11.92 2.49
N GLN A 148 -4.91 -11.34 3.18
CA GLN A 148 -3.62 -11.00 2.59
C GLN A 148 -2.92 -12.23 2.02
N LYS A 149 -2.96 -13.38 2.74
CA LYS A 149 -2.43 -14.65 2.23
C LYS A 149 -3.06 -15.04 0.90
N LYS A 150 -4.40 -15.05 0.84
CA LYS A 150 -5.14 -15.43 -0.37
C LYS A 150 -4.80 -14.53 -1.57
N ILE A 151 -4.71 -13.21 -1.33
CA ILE A 151 -4.35 -12.25 -2.37
C ILE A 151 -2.93 -12.52 -2.87
N ALA A 152 -1.95 -12.67 -1.97
CA ALA A 152 -0.55 -12.91 -2.32
C ALA A 152 -0.36 -14.22 -3.09
N GLU A 153 -0.93 -15.33 -2.60
CA GLU A 153 -0.88 -16.64 -3.28
C GLU A 153 -1.60 -16.60 -4.64
N GLY A 154 -2.71 -15.85 -4.72
CA GLY A 154 -3.44 -15.61 -5.96
C GLY A 154 -2.59 -14.91 -7.02
N TYR A 155 -1.82 -13.89 -6.62
CA TYR A 155 -0.86 -13.23 -7.52
C TYR A 155 0.22 -14.18 -8.02
N VAL A 156 0.90 -14.91 -7.11
CA VAL A 156 1.96 -15.86 -7.50
C VAL A 156 1.42 -16.87 -8.51
N LYS A 157 0.23 -17.42 -8.24
CA LYS A 157 -0.41 -18.36 -9.17
C LYS A 157 -0.70 -17.69 -10.51
N LYS A 158 -1.36 -16.55 -10.52
CA LYS A 158 -1.76 -15.83 -11.73
C LYS A 158 -0.56 -15.47 -12.59
N LEU A 159 0.49 -14.89 -12.00
CA LEU A 159 1.71 -14.48 -12.71
C LEU A 159 2.42 -15.67 -13.37
N ASN A 160 2.41 -16.85 -12.70
CA ASN A 160 2.97 -18.07 -13.25
C ASN A 160 2.10 -18.68 -14.35
N ASP A 161 0.78 -18.76 -14.16
CA ASP A 161 -0.18 -19.30 -15.14
C ASP A 161 -0.17 -18.48 -16.45
N GLU A 162 -0.12 -17.14 -16.32
CA GLU A 162 -0.11 -16.22 -17.44
C GLU A 162 1.30 -16.03 -18.07
N LYS A 163 2.33 -16.67 -17.47
CA LYS A 163 3.73 -16.50 -17.88
C LYS A 163 4.13 -15.03 -18.01
N ALA A 164 3.77 -14.25 -16.99
CA ALA A 164 4.01 -12.80 -16.97
C ALA A 164 5.50 -12.43 -16.96
N TYR A 165 6.37 -13.38 -16.60
CA TYR A 165 7.83 -13.30 -16.62
C TYR A 165 8.42 -14.47 -17.42
N ASP A 166 9.66 -14.32 -17.89
CA ASP A 166 10.37 -15.37 -18.63
C ASP A 166 10.71 -16.61 -17.77
N GLN A 167 10.78 -16.42 -16.44
CA GLN A 167 11.05 -17.47 -15.48
C GLN A 167 9.93 -17.50 -14.41
N PRO A 168 9.73 -18.64 -13.74
CA PRO A 168 8.76 -18.73 -12.67
C PRO A 168 9.00 -17.74 -11.53
N VAL A 169 7.94 -17.21 -10.97
CA VAL A 169 7.97 -16.39 -9.76
C VAL A 169 8.41 -17.27 -8.57
N VAL A 170 9.44 -16.84 -7.87
CA VAL A 170 10.02 -17.54 -6.70
C VAL A 170 9.73 -16.81 -5.38
N THR A 171 8.80 -15.87 -5.37
CA THR A 171 8.42 -15.10 -4.19
C THR A 171 7.89 -16.00 -3.10
N GLN A 172 8.51 -15.95 -1.93
CA GLN A 172 8.04 -16.63 -0.73
C GLN A 172 6.78 -15.93 -0.19
N VAL A 173 5.72 -16.68 0.11
CA VAL A 173 4.54 -16.19 0.84
C VAL A 173 4.48 -16.92 2.18
N ALA A 174 4.65 -16.18 3.28
CA ALA A 174 4.73 -16.76 4.63
C ALA A 174 4.03 -15.87 5.67
N PRO A 175 3.61 -16.41 6.82
CA PRO A 175 3.07 -15.59 7.89
C PRO A 175 4.15 -14.67 8.47
N LEU A 176 3.79 -13.42 8.80
CA LEU A 176 4.65 -12.58 9.60
C LEU A 176 4.64 -13.07 11.06
N THR A 177 5.79 -13.50 11.55
CA THR A 177 5.95 -13.87 12.97
C THR A 177 6.44 -12.68 13.79
N VAL A 178 7.53 -12.06 13.36
CA VAL A 178 8.13 -10.88 14.00
C VAL A 178 8.74 -9.99 12.92
N PHE A 179 8.55 -8.69 13.08
CA PHE A 179 9.25 -7.65 12.33
C PHE A 179 10.22 -6.94 13.27
N TYR A 180 11.47 -6.84 12.87
CA TYR A 180 12.50 -6.07 13.57
C TYR A 180 12.80 -4.81 12.75
N LYS A 181 12.53 -3.65 13.33
CA LYS A 181 12.89 -2.37 12.69
C LYS A 181 14.40 -2.33 12.47
N GLY A 182 14.81 -1.99 11.25
CA GLY A 182 16.23 -1.72 10.96
C GLY A 182 16.73 -0.47 11.69
N GLU A 183 18.03 -0.34 11.78
CA GLU A 183 18.72 0.77 12.44
C GLU A 183 18.26 2.12 11.86
N ASP A 184 18.30 3.18 12.65
CA ASP A 184 17.73 4.48 12.24
C ASP A 184 18.37 5.06 10.97
N TYR A 185 19.64 4.77 10.72
CA TYR A 185 20.34 5.20 9.51
C TYR A 185 19.84 4.50 8.22
N HIS A 186 19.01 3.46 8.33
CA HIS A 186 18.37 2.81 7.19
C HIS A 186 17.01 3.41 6.83
N GLN A 187 16.39 4.14 7.74
CA GLN A 187 15.06 4.69 7.53
C GLN A 187 15.14 5.89 6.59
N ASP A 188 14.22 5.97 5.61
CA ASP A 188 14.18 7.07 4.64
C ASP A 188 15.54 7.33 3.96
N TYR A 189 16.25 6.22 3.68
CA TYR A 189 17.67 6.29 3.27
C TYR A 189 17.86 7.08 1.98
N TYR A 190 17.01 6.85 0.98
CA TYR A 190 17.13 7.52 -0.31
C TYR A 190 17.01 9.04 -0.19
N ASN A 191 16.03 9.54 0.56
CA ASN A 191 15.81 10.98 0.71
C ASN A 191 16.96 11.66 1.47
N GLN A 192 17.54 10.97 2.46
CA GLN A 192 18.67 11.47 3.25
C GLN A 192 20.01 11.35 2.54
N ASN A 193 20.15 10.46 1.55
CA ASN A 193 21.42 10.08 0.94
C ASN A 193 21.39 10.11 -0.60
N SER A 194 20.52 10.91 -1.22
CA SER A 194 20.29 10.93 -2.68
C SER A 194 21.56 11.17 -3.53
N SER A 195 22.59 11.83 -2.97
CA SER A 195 23.88 12.06 -3.61
C SER A 195 24.83 10.84 -3.60
N GLN A 196 24.55 9.80 -2.82
CA GLN A 196 25.36 8.60 -2.77
C GLN A 196 25.27 7.83 -4.09
N GLY A 197 26.39 7.20 -4.50
CA GLY A 197 26.48 6.49 -5.78
C GLY A 197 25.40 5.39 -5.93
N TYR A 198 25.13 4.60 -4.88
CA TYR A 198 24.08 3.59 -4.91
C TYR A 198 22.69 4.22 -5.15
N CYS A 199 22.41 5.35 -4.49
CA CYS A 199 21.16 6.08 -4.70
C CYS A 199 21.03 6.58 -6.14
N GLN A 200 22.09 7.16 -6.70
CA GLN A 200 22.08 7.72 -8.05
C GLN A 200 22.01 6.66 -9.15
N PHE A 201 22.75 5.55 -9.00
CA PHE A 201 22.90 4.56 -10.07
C PHE A 201 21.97 3.36 -9.95
N VAL A 202 21.42 3.09 -8.76
CA VAL A 202 20.54 1.93 -8.53
C VAL A 202 19.13 2.37 -8.15
N ILE A 203 18.97 3.21 -7.12
CA ILE A 203 17.63 3.57 -6.61
C ILE A 203 16.92 4.53 -7.57
N GLN A 204 17.57 5.63 -7.95
CA GLN A 204 16.96 6.68 -8.79
C GLN A 204 16.34 6.14 -10.09
N PRO A 205 17.04 5.32 -10.91
CA PRO A 205 16.45 4.79 -12.14
C PRO A 205 15.22 3.91 -11.90
N LYS A 206 15.21 3.11 -10.82
CA LYS A 206 14.07 2.30 -10.43
C LYS A 206 12.89 3.17 -10.00
N LEU A 207 13.16 4.19 -9.19
CA LEU A 207 12.16 5.15 -8.72
C LEU A 207 11.54 5.93 -9.89
N ASP A 208 12.34 6.38 -10.84
CA ASP A 208 11.86 7.09 -12.03
C ASP A 208 10.96 6.22 -12.90
N LYS A 209 11.34 4.94 -13.08
CA LYS A 209 10.50 3.97 -13.77
C LYS A 209 9.19 3.74 -13.02
N PHE A 210 9.24 3.56 -11.71
CA PHE A 210 8.09 3.36 -10.84
C PHE A 210 7.11 4.55 -10.93
N LYS A 211 7.62 5.77 -10.80
CA LYS A 211 6.82 7.00 -10.91
C LYS A 211 6.14 7.14 -12.27
N LYS A 212 6.76 6.71 -13.35
CA LYS A 212 6.14 6.72 -14.69
C LYS A 212 4.97 5.73 -14.79
N VAL A 213 5.13 4.53 -14.22
CA VAL A 213 4.10 3.49 -14.26
C VAL A 213 2.91 3.86 -13.38
N PHE A 214 3.16 4.41 -12.19
CA PHE A 214 2.13 4.69 -11.18
C PHE A 214 1.75 6.17 -11.06
N LYS A 215 1.99 7.00 -12.10
CA LYS A 215 1.81 8.47 -12.07
C LYS A 215 0.47 8.93 -11.48
N ASP A 216 -0.61 8.17 -11.70
CA ASP A 216 -1.96 8.51 -11.26
C ASP A 216 -2.28 7.99 -9.84
N LYS A 217 -1.34 7.29 -9.21
CA LYS A 217 -1.42 6.70 -7.86
C LYS A 217 -0.40 7.30 -6.88
N LEU A 218 0.35 8.32 -7.30
CA LEU A 218 1.36 8.94 -6.44
C LEU A 218 0.74 10.01 -5.54
N LYS A 219 1.34 10.20 -4.37
CA LYS A 219 1.08 11.36 -3.52
C LYS A 219 1.25 12.66 -4.32
N LYS A 220 0.39 13.64 -4.04
CA LYS A 220 0.42 14.97 -4.66
C LYS A 220 1.32 15.92 -3.89
#